data_3c66b3fb4e6918e894443503385d0af6
#
_entry.id   3c66b3fb4e6918e894443503385d0af6
#
_cell.length_a   1.000
_cell.length_b   1.000
_cell.length_c   1.000
_cell.angle_alpha   90.00
_cell.angle_beta   90.00
_cell.angle_gamma   90.00
#
_symmetry.space_group_name_H-M   'P 1'
#
loop_
_entity.id
_entity.type
_entity.pdbx_description
1 polymer ?
#
loop_
_entity_poly.entity_id
_entity_poly.type
_entity_poly.pdbx_seq_one_letter_code
_entity_poly.pdbx_strand_id
1 'polypeptide(L)'
;MELTTVTTDSAVFHDGTDVIVRDGLQPDTEVEAFGAEFRTLPRRGELLCRFATVNDVHFGETVCGLIQGSDVGPVLSVGPDDDPYPEVMNRGAVSEIVAADPALVVAKGDLTSSGRTEEYERFLEVYGVLGDRLVHVRGNHDSYHHGEFAAFATQEVELPGVRIAVLDTARDGRANGDLSADQVEWLDEVAARSD
;
A
#
# COMPACT_ATOMS: atom_id res chain seq x y z
N MET A 1 17.99 19.40 -0.20
CA MET A 1 17.41 18.32 0.63
C MET A 1 16.04 18.76 1.12
N GLU A 2 15.02 17.93 0.99
CA GLU A 2 13.62 18.24 1.31
C GLU A 2 13.16 17.39 2.50
N LEU A 3 12.58 18.04 3.53
CA LEU A 3 11.92 17.34 4.63
C LEU A 3 10.56 16.85 4.16
N THR A 4 10.33 15.55 4.19
CA THR A 4 9.08 14.94 3.67
C THR A 4 8.21 14.34 4.76
N THR A 5 8.81 13.87 5.86
CA THR A 5 8.06 13.21 6.93
C THR A 5 8.64 13.58 8.30
N VAL A 6 7.75 13.84 9.26
CA VAL A 6 8.11 14.02 10.66
C VAL A 6 7.25 13.08 11.50
N THR A 7 7.88 12.36 12.42
CA THR A 7 7.21 11.48 13.39
C THR A 7 7.42 11.99 14.82
N THR A 8 7.12 11.16 15.80
CA THR A 8 7.40 11.46 17.21
C THR A 8 8.88 11.39 17.55
N ASP A 9 9.68 10.63 16.79
CA ASP A 9 11.07 10.30 17.12
C ASP A 9 11.99 10.19 15.91
N SER A 10 11.49 10.50 14.72
CA SER A 10 12.28 10.51 13.48
C SER A 10 11.83 11.58 12.49
N ALA A 11 12.68 11.86 11.51
CA ALA A 11 12.36 12.68 10.35
C ALA A 11 13.01 12.10 9.09
N VAL A 12 12.31 12.19 7.95
CA VAL A 12 12.77 11.69 6.66
C VAL A 12 13.04 12.87 5.73
N PHE A 13 14.18 12.83 5.09
CA PHE A 13 14.64 13.81 4.12
C PHE A 13 14.93 13.13 2.79
N HIS A 14 14.66 13.83 1.69
CA HIS A 14 15.01 13.41 0.34
C HIS A 14 16.01 14.37 -0.28
N ASP A 15 16.99 13.82 -0.99
CA ASP A 15 17.93 14.56 -1.84
C ASP A 15 18.04 13.84 -3.20
N GLY A 16 17.21 14.25 -4.14
CA GLY A 16 17.00 13.49 -5.37
C GLY A 16 16.39 12.11 -5.07
N THR A 17 17.13 11.04 -5.37
CA THR A 17 16.74 9.65 -5.09
C THR A 17 17.19 9.15 -3.71
N ASP A 18 18.03 9.89 -3.03
CA ASP A 18 18.57 9.49 -1.74
C ASP A 18 17.56 9.78 -0.63
N VAL A 19 17.36 8.80 0.25
CA VAL A 19 16.49 8.89 1.42
C VAL A 19 17.35 8.86 2.68
N ILE A 20 17.24 9.90 3.50
CA ILE A 20 17.98 10.02 4.75
C ILE A 20 16.97 10.01 5.89
N VAL A 21 17.07 9.04 6.79
CA VAL A 21 16.27 8.95 8.00
C VAL A 21 17.11 9.42 9.19
N ARG A 22 16.57 10.37 9.94
CA ARG A 22 17.14 10.82 11.22
C ARG A 22 16.28 10.32 12.36
N ASP A 23 16.76 9.30 13.04
CA ASP A 23 16.09 8.66 14.17
C ASP A 23 16.58 9.19 15.52
N GLY A 24 15.91 8.76 16.59
CA GLY A 24 16.29 9.03 17.98
C GLY A 24 16.00 10.46 18.44
N LEU A 25 15.09 11.15 17.76
CA LEU A 25 14.65 12.48 18.16
C LEU A 25 13.73 12.38 19.38
N GLN A 26 13.70 13.46 20.17
CA GLN A 26 12.76 13.55 21.29
C GLN A 26 11.38 14.03 20.78
N PRO A 27 10.28 13.48 21.30
CA PRO A 27 8.93 13.94 20.96
C PRO A 27 8.70 15.41 21.37
N ASP A 28 7.83 16.09 20.61
CA ASP A 28 7.40 17.48 20.86
C ASP A 28 8.56 18.47 20.99
N THR A 29 9.64 18.25 20.24
CA THR A 29 10.87 19.03 20.33
C THR A 29 11.17 19.73 18.99
N GLU A 30 11.63 20.97 19.08
CA GLU A 30 12.16 21.70 17.92
C GLU A 30 13.52 21.15 17.54
N VAL A 31 13.70 20.88 16.25
CA VAL A 31 14.91 20.27 15.68
C VAL A 31 15.32 21.07 14.47
N GLU A 32 16.62 21.32 14.35
CA GLU A 32 17.26 21.82 13.13
C GLU A 32 18.10 20.68 12.54
N ALA A 33 17.83 20.31 11.30
CA ALA A 33 18.61 19.32 10.57
C ALA A 33 18.58 19.59 9.07
N PHE A 34 19.73 19.47 8.43
CA PHE A 34 19.91 19.61 6.99
C PHE A 34 19.33 20.91 6.39
N GLY A 35 19.33 22.00 7.19
CA GLY A 35 18.82 23.32 6.80
C GLY A 35 17.28 23.45 6.92
N ALA A 36 16.59 22.47 7.49
CA ALA A 36 15.17 22.55 7.83
C ALA A 36 14.99 22.69 9.35
N GLU A 37 14.09 23.58 9.75
CA GLU A 37 13.59 23.69 11.11
C GLU A 37 12.20 23.02 11.19
N PHE A 38 12.00 22.12 12.14
CA PHE A 38 10.73 21.42 12.32
C PHE A 38 10.54 21.01 13.77
N ARG A 39 9.29 20.65 14.11
CA ARG A 39 8.95 20.13 15.44
C ARG A 39 8.51 18.68 15.30
N THR A 40 9.11 17.78 16.07
CA THR A 40 8.65 16.39 16.18
C THR A 40 7.24 16.32 16.73
N LEU A 41 6.48 15.31 16.33
CA LEU A 41 5.12 15.13 16.80
C LEU A 41 5.11 14.80 18.31
N PRO A 42 4.15 15.29 19.08
CA PRO A 42 3.98 14.89 20.48
C PRO A 42 3.52 13.43 20.55
N ARG A 43 4.08 12.68 21.50
CA ARG A 43 3.59 11.33 21.80
C ARG A 43 2.25 11.45 22.54
N ARG A 44 1.19 10.96 21.93
CA ARG A 44 -0.17 10.99 22.51
C ARG A 44 -0.66 9.56 22.72
N GLY A 45 -0.87 9.20 23.99
CA GLY A 45 -1.36 7.87 24.36
C GLY A 45 -0.34 6.74 24.16
N GLU A 46 -0.84 5.52 24.17
CA GLU A 46 -0.10 4.29 23.96
C GLU A 46 -0.31 3.76 22.54
N LEU A 47 0.69 3.06 22.02
CA LEU A 47 0.54 2.35 20.74
C LEU A 47 -0.38 1.15 20.96
N LEU A 48 -1.56 1.17 20.33
CA LEU A 48 -2.54 0.09 20.44
C LEU A 48 -2.26 -1.04 19.44
N CYS A 49 -2.00 -0.67 18.20
CA CYS A 49 -1.64 -1.63 17.16
C CYS A 49 -0.80 -0.94 16.06
N ARG A 50 -0.22 -1.76 15.21
CA ARG A 50 0.43 -1.33 13.96
C ARG A 50 -0.16 -2.14 12.82
N PHE A 51 -0.54 -1.48 11.74
CA PHE A 51 -0.89 -2.13 10.48
C PHE A 51 -0.15 -1.47 9.33
N ALA A 52 0.02 -2.21 8.25
CA ALA A 52 0.65 -1.73 7.03
C ALA A 52 -0.34 -1.74 5.86
N THR A 53 -0.10 -0.90 4.88
CA THR A 53 -0.83 -0.93 3.61
C THR A 53 0.13 -0.93 2.44
N VAL A 54 -0.24 -1.64 1.38
CA VAL A 54 0.42 -1.59 0.08
C VAL A 54 -0.65 -1.39 -1.00
N ASN A 55 -0.28 -0.82 -2.11
CA ASN A 55 -1.15 -0.64 -3.26
C ASN A 55 -0.32 -0.59 -4.54
N ASP A 56 -0.96 -0.80 -5.68
CA ASP A 56 -0.33 -0.70 -7.00
C ASP A 56 0.91 -1.61 -7.11
N VAL A 57 0.79 -2.85 -6.66
CA VAL A 57 1.92 -3.81 -6.65
C VAL A 57 2.19 -4.43 -8.03
N HIS A 58 1.20 -4.43 -8.92
CA HIS A 58 1.27 -4.67 -10.36
C HIS A 58 2.10 -5.89 -10.79
N PHE A 59 1.90 -7.05 -10.17
CA PHE A 59 2.57 -8.28 -10.62
C PHE A 59 2.29 -8.53 -12.10
N GLY A 60 3.34 -8.86 -12.86
CA GLY A 60 3.26 -9.06 -14.31
C GLY A 60 3.51 -7.80 -15.14
N GLU A 61 3.64 -6.62 -14.52
CA GLU A 61 3.98 -5.41 -15.25
C GLU A 61 5.42 -5.47 -15.78
N THR A 62 5.59 -5.11 -17.05
CA THR A 62 6.90 -5.11 -17.71
C THR A 62 7.37 -3.72 -18.11
N VAL A 63 6.45 -2.76 -18.16
CA VAL A 63 6.73 -1.37 -18.53
C VAL A 63 5.83 -0.44 -17.72
N CYS A 64 6.43 0.51 -17.02
CA CYS A 64 5.73 1.50 -16.19
C CYS A 64 6.05 2.93 -16.65
N GLY A 65 5.08 3.82 -16.47
CA GLY A 65 5.27 5.26 -16.67
C GLY A 65 5.26 5.70 -18.13
N LEU A 66 4.64 4.91 -19.03
CA LEU A 66 4.36 5.33 -20.41
C LEU A 66 3.12 6.21 -20.43
N ILE A 67 3.25 7.43 -20.97
CA ILE A 67 2.09 8.26 -21.34
C ILE A 67 1.80 8.08 -22.81
N GLN A 68 0.71 7.42 -23.14
CA GLN A 68 0.33 7.12 -24.51
C GLN A 68 0.21 8.40 -25.34
N GLY A 69 0.90 8.42 -26.50
CA GLY A 69 0.91 9.57 -27.42
C GLY A 69 1.86 10.70 -27.03
N SER A 70 2.77 10.46 -26.09
CA SER A 70 3.83 11.41 -25.70
C SER A 70 5.19 10.72 -25.71
N ASP A 71 6.27 11.53 -25.60
CA ASP A 71 7.65 11.05 -25.45
C ASP A 71 8.03 10.86 -23.96
N VAL A 72 7.04 10.82 -23.07
CA VAL A 72 7.25 10.64 -21.62
C VAL A 72 7.24 9.16 -21.28
N GLY A 73 8.32 8.71 -20.62
CA GLY A 73 8.52 7.33 -20.23
C GLY A 73 9.24 6.46 -21.28
N PRO A 74 9.41 5.18 -21.01
CA PRO A 74 9.06 4.53 -19.73
C PRO A 74 9.94 5.01 -18.56
N VAL A 75 9.39 4.98 -17.35
CA VAL A 75 10.14 5.19 -16.10
C VAL A 75 10.88 3.93 -15.71
N LEU A 76 10.19 2.79 -15.81
CA LEU A 76 10.74 1.46 -15.59
C LEU A 76 10.40 0.56 -16.78
N SER A 77 11.31 -0.35 -17.12
CA SER A 77 11.08 -1.41 -18.10
C SER A 77 11.91 -2.63 -17.72
N VAL A 78 11.35 -3.84 -18.00
CA VAL A 78 12.05 -5.11 -17.83
C VAL A 78 12.83 -5.41 -19.10
N GLY A 79 14.17 -5.51 -19.00
CA GLY A 79 15.01 -5.97 -20.09
C GLY A 79 14.95 -7.51 -20.28
N PRO A 80 15.49 -8.03 -21.39
CA PRO A 80 15.42 -9.47 -21.69
C PRO A 80 16.02 -10.40 -20.64
N ASP A 81 17.01 -9.93 -19.89
CA ASP A 81 17.76 -10.69 -18.89
C ASP A 81 17.54 -10.13 -17.46
N ASP A 82 16.62 -9.20 -17.28
CA ASP A 82 16.34 -8.59 -15.98
C ASP A 82 15.28 -9.39 -15.21
N ASP A 83 15.43 -9.45 -13.89
CA ASP A 83 14.34 -9.87 -13.02
C ASP A 83 13.18 -8.86 -13.11
N PRO A 84 11.92 -9.31 -13.10
CA PRO A 84 10.77 -8.42 -13.12
C PRO A 84 10.81 -7.42 -11.94
N TYR A 85 10.87 -6.12 -12.24
CA TYR A 85 10.97 -5.09 -11.20
C TYR A 85 9.81 -5.14 -10.19
N PRO A 86 8.55 -5.49 -10.55
CA PRO A 86 7.49 -5.60 -9.56
C PRO A 86 7.79 -6.69 -8.52
N GLU A 87 8.37 -7.82 -8.94
CA GLU A 87 8.74 -8.89 -8.00
C GLU A 87 9.90 -8.47 -7.09
N VAL A 88 10.93 -7.85 -7.63
CA VAL A 88 12.09 -7.39 -6.85
C VAL A 88 11.65 -6.37 -5.81
N MET A 89 10.87 -5.36 -6.22
CA MET A 89 10.38 -4.30 -5.34
C MET A 89 9.43 -4.84 -4.27
N ASN A 90 8.49 -5.72 -4.65
CA ASN A 90 7.53 -6.29 -3.71
C ASN A 90 8.18 -7.27 -2.72
N ARG A 91 9.18 -8.04 -3.11
CA ARG A 91 9.98 -8.84 -2.16
C ARG A 91 10.71 -7.96 -1.14
N GLY A 92 11.25 -6.82 -1.59
CA GLY A 92 11.83 -5.80 -0.71
C GLY A 92 10.79 -5.27 0.30
N ALA A 93 9.63 -4.82 -0.21
CA ALA A 93 8.54 -4.32 0.62
C ALA A 93 8.04 -5.36 1.65
N VAL A 94 7.88 -6.62 1.25
CA VAL A 94 7.48 -7.71 2.16
C VAL A 94 8.55 -7.95 3.23
N SER A 95 9.84 -7.86 2.88
CA SER A 95 10.93 -7.97 3.86
C SER A 95 10.87 -6.87 4.93
N GLU A 96 10.61 -5.63 4.51
CA GLU A 96 10.44 -4.49 5.43
C GLU A 96 9.18 -4.63 6.29
N ILE A 97 8.06 -5.08 5.70
CA ILE A 97 6.81 -5.36 6.42
C ILE A 97 7.03 -6.42 7.49
N VAL A 98 7.70 -7.53 7.14
CA VAL A 98 8.02 -8.59 8.11
C VAL A 98 8.89 -8.07 9.26
N ALA A 99 9.88 -7.22 8.95
CA ALA A 99 10.74 -6.59 9.97
C ALA A 99 9.98 -5.60 10.87
N ALA A 100 8.98 -4.90 10.33
CA ALA A 100 8.12 -3.98 11.09
C ALA A 100 7.06 -4.70 11.94
N ASP A 101 6.81 -5.98 11.68
CA ASP A 101 5.88 -6.88 12.38
C ASP A 101 4.49 -6.25 12.65
N PRO A 102 3.75 -5.82 11.61
CA PRO A 102 2.40 -5.30 11.79
C PRO A 102 1.40 -6.42 12.12
N ALA A 103 0.34 -6.07 12.86
CA ALA A 103 -0.77 -6.96 13.15
C ALA A 103 -1.60 -7.31 11.90
N LEU A 104 -1.60 -6.42 10.92
CA LEU A 104 -2.34 -6.56 9.67
C LEU A 104 -1.58 -5.90 8.52
N VAL A 105 -1.73 -6.47 7.32
CA VAL A 105 -1.30 -5.85 6.06
C VAL A 105 -2.50 -5.82 5.11
N VAL A 106 -2.83 -4.64 4.61
CA VAL A 106 -3.91 -4.47 3.63
C VAL A 106 -3.32 -4.12 2.27
N ALA A 107 -3.49 -5.03 1.29
CA ALA A 107 -3.17 -4.75 -0.11
C ALA A 107 -4.41 -4.17 -0.80
N LYS A 108 -4.32 -2.88 -1.18
CA LYS A 108 -5.45 -2.04 -1.59
C LYS A 108 -5.63 -1.97 -3.09
N GLY A 109 -5.70 -3.12 -3.74
CA GLY A 109 -5.96 -3.21 -5.18
C GLY A 109 -4.72 -3.08 -6.07
N ASP A 110 -4.96 -3.26 -7.36
CA ASP A 110 -3.97 -3.35 -8.41
C ASP A 110 -2.85 -4.35 -8.05
N LEU A 111 -3.31 -5.55 -7.64
CA LEU A 111 -2.46 -6.67 -7.26
C LEU A 111 -1.71 -7.21 -8.48
N THR A 112 -2.36 -7.13 -9.63
CA THR A 112 -1.89 -7.60 -10.93
C THR A 112 -1.80 -6.44 -11.93
N SER A 113 -1.01 -6.61 -12.96
CA SER A 113 -0.91 -5.64 -14.04
C SER A 113 -2.12 -5.66 -14.98
N SER A 114 -2.70 -6.85 -15.19
CA SER A 114 -3.75 -7.02 -16.21
C SER A 114 -4.90 -7.95 -15.80
N GLY A 115 -4.96 -8.42 -14.56
CA GLY A 115 -6.04 -9.28 -14.07
C GLY A 115 -5.90 -10.74 -14.49
N ARG A 116 -4.69 -11.22 -14.73
CA ARG A 116 -4.45 -12.62 -15.12
C ARG A 116 -4.19 -13.49 -13.88
N THR A 117 -4.61 -14.74 -13.96
CA THR A 117 -4.44 -15.70 -12.88
C THR A 117 -2.97 -15.89 -12.49
N GLU A 118 -2.08 -15.98 -13.47
CA GLU A 118 -0.64 -16.18 -13.25
C GLU A 118 0.00 -15.00 -12.51
N GLU A 119 -0.46 -13.78 -12.78
CA GLU A 119 -0.02 -12.57 -12.09
C GLU A 119 -0.47 -12.58 -10.62
N TYR A 120 -1.73 -13.01 -10.38
CA TYR A 120 -2.26 -13.15 -9.02
C TYR A 120 -1.58 -14.28 -8.24
N GLU A 121 -1.26 -15.40 -8.87
CA GLU A 121 -0.47 -16.47 -8.25
C GLU A 121 0.91 -15.95 -7.80
N ARG A 122 1.56 -15.10 -8.61
CA ARG A 122 2.82 -14.45 -8.22
C ARG A 122 2.67 -13.50 -7.04
N PHE A 123 1.58 -12.72 -7.00
CA PHE A 123 1.25 -11.93 -5.82
C PHE A 123 1.16 -12.82 -4.56
N LEU A 124 0.43 -13.91 -4.63
CA LEU A 124 0.27 -14.85 -3.51
C LEU A 124 1.59 -15.54 -3.10
N GLU A 125 2.48 -15.85 -4.05
CA GLU A 125 3.80 -16.39 -3.74
C GLU A 125 4.66 -15.42 -2.91
N VAL A 126 4.57 -14.12 -3.19
CA VAL A 126 5.36 -13.09 -2.50
C VAL A 126 4.71 -12.66 -1.19
N TYR A 127 3.42 -12.32 -1.21
CA TYR A 127 2.70 -11.79 -0.05
C TYR A 127 2.14 -12.87 0.88
N GLY A 128 1.95 -14.11 0.38
CA GLY A 128 1.40 -15.23 1.16
C GLY A 128 2.22 -15.62 2.39
N VAL A 129 3.48 -15.21 2.49
CA VAL A 129 4.31 -15.38 3.70
C VAL A 129 3.75 -14.64 4.92
N LEU A 130 2.88 -13.65 4.70
CA LEU A 130 2.21 -12.89 5.75
C LEU A 130 1.06 -13.69 6.40
N GLY A 131 0.60 -14.78 5.74
CA GLY A 131 -0.45 -15.65 6.28
C GLY A 131 -1.75 -14.90 6.56
N ASP A 132 -2.35 -15.19 7.71
CA ASP A 132 -3.64 -14.61 8.13
C ASP A 132 -3.60 -13.09 8.38
N ARG A 133 -2.40 -12.50 8.37
CA ARG A 133 -2.24 -11.05 8.47
C ARG A 133 -2.48 -10.31 7.16
N LEU A 134 -2.55 -11.03 6.03
CA LEU A 134 -2.79 -10.43 4.72
C LEU A 134 -4.28 -10.35 4.44
N VAL A 135 -4.78 -9.14 4.29
CA VAL A 135 -6.08 -8.83 3.69
C VAL A 135 -5.84 -8.11 2.38
N HIS A 136 -6.56 -8.48 1.36
CA HIS A 136 -6.42 -7.84 0.05
C HIS A 136 -7.76 -7.69 -0.66
N VAL A 137 -7.82 -6.73 -1.56
CA VAL A 137 -8.97 -6.43 -2.39
C VAL A 137 -8.47 -6.12 -3.80
N ARG A 138 -9.27 -6.40 -4.82
CA ARG A 138 -8.91 -6.08 -6.19
C ARG A 138 -8.98 -4.59 -6.47
N GLY A 139 -8.17 -4.14 -7.42
CA GLY A 139 -8.27 -2.83 -8.07
C GLY A 139 -8.84 -2.94 -9.48
N ASN A 140 -8.75 -1.86 -10.25
CA ASN A 140 -9.25 -1.85 -11.63
C ASN A 140 -8.40 -2.73 -12.57
N HIS A 141 -7.09 -2.81 -12.37
CA HIS A 141 -6.22 -3.67 -13.15
C HIS A 141 -6.58 -5.15 -12.96
N ASP A 142 -6.94 -5.56 -11.77
CA ASP A 142 -7.35 -6.93 -11.44
C ASP A 142 -8.65 -7.35 -12.13
N SER A 143 -9.48 -6.39 -12.52
CA SER A 143 -10.76 -6.62 -13.18
C SER A 143 -10.70 -6.60 -14.71
N TYR A 144 -9.56 -6.25 -15.34
CA TYR A 144 -9.48 -6.05 -16.80
C TYR A 144 -9.73 -7.33 -17.62
N HIS A 145 -9.36 -8.48 -17.14
CA HIS A 145 -9.60 -9.77 -17.78
C HIS A 145 -10.66 -10.61 -17.07
N HIS A 146 -11.62 -9.96 -16.39
CA HIS A 146 -12.69 -10.62 -15.64
C HIS A 146 -12.19 -11.60 -14.59
N GLY A 147 -11.03 -11.29 -13.98
CA GLY A 147 -10.50 -12.08 -12.86
C GLY A 147 -11.47 -12.11 -11.69
N GLU A 148 -11.89 -13.31 -11.29
CA GLU A 148 -12.80 -13.50 -10.14
C GLU A 148 -12.06 -13.55 -8.79
N PHE A 149 -10.72 -13.50 -8.82
CA PHE A 149 -9.90 -13.50 -7.61
C PHE A 149 -10.00 -12.16 -6.86
N ALA A 150 -9.84 -12.22 -5.54
CA ALA A 150 -9.88 -11.04 -4.64
C ALA A 150 -11.17 -10.19 -4.73
N ALA A 151 -12.24 -10.72 -5.33
CA ALA A 151 -13.53 -10.04 -5.51
C ALA A 151 -14.40 -10.12 -4.23
N PHE A 152 -13.88 -9.58 -3.12
CA PHE A 152 -14.59 -9.52 -1.85
C PHE A 152 -15.29 -8.18 -1.72
N ALA A 153 -16.61 -8.14 -1.88
CA ALA A 153 -17.39 -6.90 -1.86
C ALA A 153 -17.10 -6.05 -0.62
N THR A 154 -17.02 -6.69 0.56
CA THR A 154 -16.71 -6.06 1.83
C THR A 154 -15.91 -7.01 2.72
N GLN A 155 -14.97 -6.47 3.48
CA GLN A 155 -14.23 -7.20 4.50
C GLN A 155 -14.05 -6.29 5.73
N GLU A 156 -14.06 -6.87 6.91
CA GLU A 156 -13.88 -6.17 8.17
C GLU A 156 -12.78 -6.83 8.99
N VAL A 157 -11.89 -6.02 9.55
CA VAL A 157 -10.87 -6.48 10.49
C VAL A 157 -10.88 -5.61 11.73
N GLU A 158 -10.98 -6.26 12.89
CA GLU A 158 -10.86 -5.58 14.18
C GLU A 158 -9.44 -5.74 14.73
N LEU A 159 -8.85 -4.61 15.10
CA LEU A 159 -7.58 -4.53 15.80
C LEU A 159 -7.76 -3.71 17.08
N PRO A 160 -6.86 -3.82 18.06
CA PRO A 160 -6.93 -2.98 19.25
C PRO A 160 -7.04 -1.49 18.90
N GLY A 161 -8.18 -0.88 19.23
CA GLY A 161 -8.46 0.54 19.04
C GLY A 161 -8.77 0.98 17.62
N VAL A 162 -8.93 0.06 16.65
CA VAL A 162 -9.33 0.40 15.29
C VAL A 162 -10.11 -0.73 14.63
N ARG A 163 -11.13 -0.36 13.88
CA ARG A 163 -11.86 -1.23 12.95
C ARG A 163 -11.55 -0.80 11.53
N ILE A 164 -11.14 -1.74 10.70
CA ILE A 164 -10.77 -1.49 9.30
C ILE A 164 -11.83 -2.10 8.41
N ALA A 165 -12.53 -1.26 7.66
CA ALA A 165 -13.47 -1.64 6.63
C ALA A 165 -12.77 -1.59 5.26
N VAL A 166 -12.74 -2.71 4.54
CA VAL A 166 -12.17 -2.82 3.19
C VAL A 166 -13.32 -3.09 2.21
N LEU A 167 -13.45 -2.22 1.20
CA LEU A 167 -14.52 -2.29 0.21
C LEU A 167 -13.92 -2.45 -1.19
N ASP A 168 -14.47 -3.39 -1.95
CA ASP A 168 -14.18 -3.51 -3.38
C ASP A 168 -14.93 -2.43 -4.14
N THR A 169 -14.19 -1.49 -4.72
CA THR A 169 -14.75 -0.42 -5.56
C THR A 169 -14.50 -0.66 -7.05
N ALA A 170 -13.83 -1.77 -7.41
CA ALA A 170 -13.47 -2.04 -8.79
C ALA A 170 -14.72 -2.34 -9.64
N ARG A 171 -14.69 -1.86 -10.88
CA ARG A 171 -15.73 -2.11 -11.90
C ARG A 171 -15.10 -2.82 -13.07
N ASP A 172 -15.74 -3.89 -13.50
CA ASP A 172 -15.25 -4.71 -14.61
C ASP A 172 -15.00 -3.86 -15.87
N GLY A 173 -13.75 -3.91 -16.35
CA GLY A 173 -13.31 -3.18 -17.53
C GLY A 173 -13.32 -1.65 -17.41
N ARG A 174 -13.32 -1.11 -16.20
CA ARG A 174 -13.34 0.34 -15.93
C ARG A 174 -12.19 0.76 -15.03
N ALA A 175 -11.61 1.92 -15.31
CA ALA A 175 -10.59 2.51 -14.44
C ALA A 175 -11.18 3.28 -13.24
N ASN A 176 -12.46 3.66 -13.30
CA ASN A 176 -13.14 4.34 -12.20
C ASN A 176 -13.86 3.33 -11.30
N GLY A 177 -13.85 3.60 -10.01
CA GLY A 177 -14.56 2.82 -9.00
C GLY A 177 -16.03 3.23 -8.84
N ASP A 178 -16.77 2.38 -8.12
CA ASP A 178 -18.15 2.63 -7.66
C ASP A 178 -18.42 1.84 -6.38
N LEU A 179 -19.41 2.25 -5.60
CA LEU A 179 -19.93 1.52 -4.46
C LEU A 179 -21.39 1.17 -4.70
N SER A 180 -21.76 -0.07 -4.47
CA SER A 180 -23.16 -0.48 -4.48
C SER A 180 -23.91 0.08 -3.26
N ALA A 181 -25.25 0.16 -3.35
CA ALA A 181 -26.07 0.56 -2.23
C ALA A 181 -25.86 -0.36 -1.00
N ASP A 182 -25.70 -1.66 -1.23
CA ASP A 182 -25.49 -2.66 -0.17
C ASP A 182 -24.13 -2.44 0.54
N GLN A 183 -23.08 -2.05 -0.21
CA GLN A 183 -21.78 -1.71 0.37
C GLN A 183 -21.85 -0.43 1.23
N VAL A 184 -22.60 0.56 0.78
CA VAL A 184 -22.81 1.80 1.55
C VAL A 184 -23.60 1.51 2.83
N GLU A 185 -24.69 0.73 2.74
CA GLU A 185 -25.48 0.32 3.90
C GLU A 185 -24.62 -0.46 4.91
N TRP A 186 -23.83 -1.44 4.42
CA TRP A 186 -22.91 -2.19 5.26
C TRP A 186 -21.86 -1.29 5.94
N LEU A 187 -21.31 -0.30 5.23
CA LEU A 187 -20.35 0.64 5.81
C LEU A 187 -20.99 1.52 6.91
N ASP A 188 -22.23 1.96 6.69
CA ASP A 188 -23.01 2.71 7.69
C ASP A 188 -23.26 1.85 8.95
N GLU A 189 -23.56 0.57 8.79
CA GLU A 189 -23.71 -0.37 9.91
C GLU A 189 -22.39 -0.57 10.67
N VAL A 190 -21.28 -0.74 9.95
CA VAL A 190 -19.93 -0.86 10.56
C VAL A 190 -19.56 0.41 11.32
N ALA A 191 -19.82 1.58 10.74
CA ALA A 191 -19.51 2.87 11.36
C ALA A 191 -20.39 3.20 12.57
N ALA A 192 -21.62 2.68 12.60
CA ALA A 192 -22.55 2.91 13.70
C ALA A 192 -22.25 2.05 14.94
N ARG A 193 -21.43 1.01 14.80
CA ARG A 193 -21.04 0.17 15.94
C ARG A 193 -20.07 0.94 16.84
N SER A 194 -20.51 1.26 18.04
CA SER A 194 -19.66 1.80 19.10
C SER A 194 -18.99 0.62 19.84
N ASP A 195 -17.71 0.76 20.08
CA ASP A 195 -16.97 -0.14 20.98
C ASP A 195 -17.23 0.25 22.44
#